data_158cdf345c48b8969c3a010b672a9ed0
#
_entry.id   158cdf345c48b8969c3a010b672a9ed0
#
_cell.length_a   1.000
_cell.length_b   1.000
_cell.length_c   1.000
_cell.angle_alpha   90.00
_cell.angle_beta   90.00
_cell.angle_gamma   90.00
#
_symmetry.space_group_name_H-M   'P 1'
#
loop_
_entity.id
_entity.type
_entity.pdbx_description
1 polymer ?
#
loop_
_entity_poly.entity_id
_entity_poly.type
_entity_poly.pdbx_seq_one_letter_code
_entity_poly.pdbx_strand_id
1 'polypeptide(L)'
;DEFYVHYLKYAAKAGLSIYSIAIPLMYREDVRNFLTYCMNSTMELVEEIKTILMDKSLIIEPPIITAPEQVRIADTDYLSGFVGDVRPLHALEIAHLYDNIENNVTSKALIMAFSQVAKREKVRDIFIKGKDITNKAVERYMEKLHYESLPAPGFIDHLVTTSTFAPFSDKLML
;
A
#
# COMPACT_ATOMS: atom_id res chain seq x y z
N ASP A 1 -9.20 3.48 16.66
CA ASP A 1 -7.75 3.32 16.44
C ASP A 1 -7.41 3.65 14.99
N GLU A 2 -6.59 4.67 14.77
CA GLU A 2 -6.24 5.18 13.43
C GLU A 2 -5.45 4.16 12.63
N PHE A 3 -4.50 3.46 13.25
CA PHE A 3 -3.77 2.38 12.58
C PHE A 3 -4.71 1.30 12.03
N TYR A 4 -5.75 0.94 12.79
CA TYR A 4 -6.71 -0.08 12.35
C TYR A 4 -7.47 0.35 11.10
N VAL A 5 -7.81 1.62 10.95
CA VAL A 5 -8.49 2.14 9.75
C VAL A 5 -7.55 2.08 8.53
N HIS A 6 -6.28 2.45 8.69
CA HIS A 6 -5.27 2.27 7.62
C HIS A 6 -5.07 0.80 7.23
N TYR A 7 -5.03 -0.08 8.24
CA TYR A 7 -4.93 -1.52 7.99
C TYR A 7 -6.15 -2.06 7.24
N LEU A 8 -7.37 -1.64 7.60
CA LEU A 8 -8.59 -2.03 6.88
C LEU A 8 -8.58 -1.52 5.43
N LYS A 9 -8.11 -0.29 5.18
CA LYS A 9 -7.91 0.23 3.81
C LYS A 9 -6.98 -0.68 3.00
N TYR A 10 -5.85 -1.05 3.59
CA TYR A 10 -4.88 -1.95 2.97
C TYR A 10 -5.48 -3.34 2.68
N ALA A 11 -6.15 -3.95 3.66
CA ALA A 11 -6.76 -5.27 3.52
C ALA A 11 -7.90 -5.28 2.49
N ALA A 12 -8.74 -4.25 2.48
CA ALA A 12 -9.82 -4.10 1.51
C ALA A 12 -9.29 -3.97 0.07
N LYS A 13 -8.25 -3.16 -0.14
CA LYS A 13 -7.59 -3.02 -1.44
C LYS A 13 -7.00 -4.36 -1.93
N ALA A 14 -6.35 -5.11 -1.06
CA ALA A 14 -5.83 -6.44 -1.37
C ALA A 14 -6.97 -7.41 -1.72
N GLY A 15 -8.07 -7.39 -0.96
CA GLY A 15 -9.26 -8.19 -1.21
C GLY A 15 -9.86 -7.91 -2.60
N LEU A 16 -10.09 -6.65 -2.94
CA LEU A 16 -10.62 -6.25 -4.25
C LEU A 16 -9.72 -6.72 -5.41
N SER A 17 -8.40 -6.62 -5.24
CA SER A 17 -7.44 -7.11 -6.23
C SER A 17 -7.54 -8.62 -6.43
N ILE A 18 -7.68 -9.40 -5.35
CA ILE A 18 -7.83 -10.87 -5.41
C ILE A 18 -9.17 -11.24 -6.05
N TYR A 19 -10.27 -10.60 -5.65
CA TYR A 19 -11.61 -10.90 -6.19
C TYR A 19 -11.69 -10.59 -7.67
N SER A 20 -11.12 -9.47 -8.13
CA SER A 20 -11.13 -9.11 -9.55
C SER A 20 -10.41 -10.13 -10.44
N ILE A 21 -9.37 -10.78 -9.94
CA ILE A 21 -8.65 -11.84 -10.64
C ILE A 21 -9.41 -13.18 -10.54
N ALA A 22 -9.97 -13.48 -9.38
CA ALA A 22 -10.59 -14.78 -9.13
C ALA A 22 -11.95 -14.96 -9.82
N ILE A 23 -12.81 -13.93 -9.82
CA ILE A 23 -14.18 -14.00 -10.36
C ILE A 23 -14.23 -14.56 -11.79
N PRO A 24 -13.44 -14.04 -12.77
CA PRO A 24 -13.49 -14.54 -14.14
C PRO A 24 -12.97 -15.96 -14.30
N LEU A 25 -12.24 -16.51 -13.31
CA LEU A 25 -11.71 -17.87 -13.34
C LEU A 25 -12.67 -18.90 -12.74
N MET A 26 -13.77 -18.46 -12.10
CA MET A 26 -14.73 -19.36 -11.44
C MET A 26 -15.80 -19.85 -12.40
N TYR A 27 -15.78 -21.15 -12.70
CA TYR A 27 -16.80 -21.80 -13.54
C TYR A 27 -18.08 -22.14 -12.78
N ARG A 28 -17.99 -22.46 -11.47
CA ARG A 28 -19.14 -22.71 -10.62
C ARG A 28 -19.88 -21.41 -10.30
N GLU A 29 -21.16 -21.37 -10.59
CA GLU A 29 -22.00 -20.19 -10.40
C GLU A 29 -22.12 -19.76 -8.93
N ASP A 30 -22.31 -20.70 -8.02
CA ASP A 30 -22.41 -20.45 -6.57
C ASP A 30 -21.12 -19.82 -6.01
N VAL A 31 -19.94 -20.31 -6.44
CA VAL A 31 -18.63 -19.77 -6.03
C VAL A 31 -18.43 -18.35 -6.62
N ARG A 32 -18.78 -18.16 -7.89
CA ARG A 32 -18.69 -16.84 -8.53
C ARG A 32 -19.60 -15.82 -7.84
N ASN A 33 -20.84 -16.21 -7.52
CA ASN A 33 -21.81 -15.36 -6.82
C ASN A 33 -21.30 -15.00 -5.41
N PHE A 34 -20.71 -15.95 -4.68
CA PHE A 34 -20.08 -15.69 -3.38
C PHE A 34 -18.94 -14.68 -3.49
N LEU A 35 -18.02 -14.85 -4.45
CA LEU A 35 -16.91 -13.92 -4.64
C LEU A 35 -17.39 -12.52 -5.08
N THR A 36 -18.45 -12.46 -5.89
CA THR A 36 -19.08 -11.19 -6.29
C THR A 36 -19.71 -10.49 -5.08
N TYR A 37 -20.37 -11.24 -4.20
CA TYR A 37 -20.87 -10.71 -2.93
C TYR A 37 -19.73 -10.16 -2.07
N CYS A 38 -18.64 -10.90 -1.91
CA CYS A 38 -17.47 -10.44 -1.17
C CYS A 38 -16.87 -9.15 -1.77
N MET A 39 -16.79 -9.07 -3.10
CA MET A 39 -16.30 -7.87 -3.79
C MET A 39 -17.19 -6.65 -3.51
N ASN A 40 -18.52 -6.80 -3.65
CA ASN A 40 -19.46 -5.71 -3.40
C ASN A 40 -19.43 -5.23 -1.94
N SER A 41 -19.45 -6.17 -0.99
CA SER A 41 -19.34 -5.84 0.44
C SER A 41 -18.02 -5.15 0.79
N THR A 42 -16.93 -5.53 0.11
CA THR A 42 -15.63 -4.86 0.30
C THR A 42 -15.63 -3.45 -0.30
N MET A 43 -16.32 -3.20 -1.41
CA MET A 43 -16.46 -1.85 -1.97
C MET A 43 -17.27 -0.93 -1.02
N GLU A 44 -18.33 -1.44 -0.41
CA GLU A 44 -19.09 -0.70 0.62
C GLU A 44 -18.20 -0.33 1.81
N LEU A 45 -17.41 -1.29 2.30
CA LEU A 45 -16.43 -1.06 3.37
C LEU A 45 -15.39 0.01 2.99
N VAL A 46 -14.92 0.03 1.75
CA VAL A 46 -13.96 1.05 1.26
C VAL A 46 -14.56 2.46 1.34
N GLU A 47 -15.84 2.64 0.99
CA GLU A 47 -16.51 3.94 1.08
C GLU A 47 -16.65 4.41 2.54
N GLU A 48 -16.96 3.50 3.46
CA GLU A 48 -17.01 3.82 4.90
C GLU A 48 -15.63 4.21 5.43
N ILE A 49 -14.59 3.44 5.08
CA ILE A 49 -13.20 3.73 5.47
C ILE A 49 -12.76 5.10 4.95
N LYS A 50 -13.04 5.41 3.69
CA LYS A 50 -12.74 6.70 3.06
C LYS A 50 -13.38 7.85 3.84
N THR A 51 -14.67 7.73 4.18
CA THR A 51 -15.38 8.73 4.97
C THR A 51 -14.70 8.97 6.32
N ILE A 52 -14.37 7.90 7.05
CA ILE A 52 -13.67 8.00 8.34
C ILE A 52 -12.30 8.68 8.21
N LEU A 53 -11.53 8.31 7.17
CA LEU A 53 -10.20 8.88 6.95
C LEU A 53 -10.27 10.38 6.59
N MET A 54 -11.28 10.78 5.80
CA MET A 54 -11.51 12.19 5.47
C MET A 54 -11.94 13.01 6.68
N ASP A 55 -12.91 12.53 7.45
CA ASP A 55 -13.41 13.19 8.65
C ASP A 55 -12.33 13.41 9.70
N LYS A 56 -11.36 12.49 9.75
CA LYS A 56 -10.21 12.56 10.67
C LYS A 56 -8.99 13.28 10.09
N SER A 57 -9.06 13.77 8.84
CA SER A 57 -7.92 14.38 8.13
C SER A 57 -6.67 13.47 8.06
N LEU A 58 -6.89 12.17 7.87
CA LEU A 58 -5.84 11.16 7.79
C LEU A 58 -5.42 10.82 6.35
N ILE A 59 -6.01 11.46 5.35
CA ILE A 59 -5.65 11.28 3.94
C ILE A 59 -4.72 12.40 3.52
N ILE A 60 -3.54 12.03 3.04
CA ILE A 60 -2.67 12.93 2.29
C ILE A 60 -3.19 12.97 0.85
N GLU A 61 -3.41 14.15 0.32
CA GLU A 61 -3.86 14.31 -1.06
C GLU A 61 -2.85 13.69 -2.04
N PRO A 62 -3.33 12.79 -2.94
CA PRO A 62 -2.45 12.21 -3.95
C PRO A 62 -1.90 13.28 -4.91
N PRO A 63 -0.74 13.04 -5.57
CA PRO A 63 -0.18 13.97 -6.52
C PRO A 63 -1.16 14.32 -7.65
N ILE A 64 -1.38 15.61 -7.88
CA ILE A 64 -2.15 16.09 -9.02
C ILE A 64 -1.23 16.10 -10.25
N ILE A 65 -1.65 15.40 -11.29
CA ILE A 65 -0.91 15.30 -12.55
C ILE A 65 -1.61 16.18 -13.57
N THR A 66 -0.93 17.24 -14.01
CA THR A 66 -1.44 18.13 -15.06
C THR A 66 -1.27 17.48 -16.44
N ALA A 67 -2.30 17.60 -17.28
CA ALA A 67 -2.20 17.15 -18.65
C ALA A 67 -1.16 18.00 -19.41
N PRO A 68 -0.30 17.39 -20.26
CA PRO A 68 0.65 18.15 -21.07
C PRO A 68 -0.11 19.01 -22.11
N GLU A 69 0.39 20.21 -22.36
CA GLU A 69 -0.21 21.12 -23.37
C GLU A 69 -0.16 20.56 -24.79
N GLN A 70 0.80 19.70 -25.07
CA GLN A 70 1.01 19.08 -26.38
C GLN A 70 1.19 17.57 -26.26
N VAL A 71 0.57 16.85 -27.20
CA VAL A 71 0.80 15.41 -27.34
C VAL A 71 2.22 15.19 -27.89
N ARG A 72 3.04 14.42 -27.18
CA ARG A 72 4.36 13.99 -27.62
C ARG A 72 4.28 12.53 -28.08
N ILE A 73 4.89 12.23 -29.22
CA ILE A 73 5.08 10.85 -29.68
C ILE A 73 6.35 10.33 -29.02
N ALA A 74 6.26 9.14 -28.40
CA ALA A 74 7.43 8.50 -27.81
C ALA A 74 8.42 8.11 -28.92
N ASP A 75 9.66 8.51 -28.78
CA ASP A 75 10.79 8.17 -29.65
C ASP A 75 11.75 7.21 -28.94
N THR A 76 12.90 6.94 -29.57
CA THR A 76 13.93 6.06 -29.00
C THR A 76 14.52 6.57 -27.71
N ASP A 77 14.54 7.90 -27.50
CA ASP A 77 15.08 8.54 -26.30
C ASP A 77 14.13 8.37 -25.09
N TYR A 78 12.87 8.07 -25.35
CA TYR A 78 11.89 7.74 -24.28
C TYR A 78 12.34 6.55 -23.42
N LEU A 79 13.09 5.61 -23.98
CA LEU A 79 13.61 4.44 -23.25
C LEU A 79 15.02 4.64 -22.68
N SER A 80 15.67 5.77 -22.96
CA SER A 80 17.02 6.10 -22.47
C SER A 80 16.97 6.54 -21.01
N GLY A 81 16.99 5.60 -20.08
CA GLY A 81 16.93 5.88 -18.65
C GLY A 81 18.09 5.32 -17.83
N PHE A 82 19.06 4.65 -18.49
CA PHE A 82 20.19 4.04 -17.80
C PHE A 82 21.44 4.92 -17.76
N VAL A 83 21.61 5.83 -18.75
CA VAL A 83 22.75 6.74 -18.83
C VAL A 83 22.28 8.07 -19.42
N GLY A 84 22.42 9.16 -18.67
CA GLY A 84 21.98 10.50 -19.08
C GLY A 84 20.78 11.03 -18.29
N ASP A 85 20.11 12.04 -18.80
CA ASP A 85 18.93 12.61 -18.17
C ASP A 85 17.76 11.63 -18.20
N VAL A 86 17.29 11.28 -17.02
CA VAL A 86 16.11 10.40 -16.87
C VAL A 86 14.87 11.23 -17.19
N ARG A 87 14.00 10.71 -18.07
CA ARG A 87 12.69 11.36 -18.32
C ARG A 87 11.86 11.48 -17.04
N PRO A 88 10.98 12.49 -16.96
CA PRO A 88 10.01 12.56 -15.87
C PRO A 88 9.13 11.29 -15.78
N LEU A 89 8.65 10.99 -14.59
CA LEU A 89 7.70 9.90 -14.36
C LEU A 89 6.39 10.18 -15.09
N HIS A 90 5.82 9.17 -15.74
CA HIS A 90 4.47 9.30 -16.29
C HIS A 90 3.40 8.94 -15.23
N ALA A 91 2.15 9.31 -15.50
CA ALA A 91 1.03 9.22 -14.56
C ALA A 91 0.88 7.85 -13.89
N LEU A 92 1.02 6.76 -14.66
CA LEU A 92 0.88 5.40 -14.14
C LEU A 92 2.05 5.03 -13.20
N GLU A 93 3.27 5.46 -13.50
CA GLU A 93 4.44 5.24 -12.63
C GLU A 93 4.26 5.99 -11.30
N ILE A 94 3.79 7.25 -11.35
CA ILE A 94 3.49 8.05 -10.16
C ILE A 94 2.43 7.35 -9.32
N ALA A 95 1.32 6.93 -9.93
CA ALA A 95 0.23 6.23 -9.24
C ALA A 95 0.71 4.94 -8.56
N HIS A 96 1.51 4.12 -9.26
CA HIS A 96 2.06 2.89 -8.69
C HIS A 96 3.09 3.14 -7.58
N LEU A 97 3.95 4.16 -7.71
CA LEU A 97 4.88 4.52 -6.65
C LEU A 97 4.13 4.96 -5.39
N TYR A 98 3.14 5.85 -5.54
CA TYR A 98 2.31 6.31 -4.44
C TYR A 98 1.59 5.13 -3.74
N ASP A 99 0.95 4.26 -4.51
CA ASP A 99 0.28 3.06 -4.01
C ASP A 99 1.23 2.11 -3.28
N ASN A 100 2.43 1.87 -3.83
CA ASN A 100 3.44 1.04 -3.20
C ASN A 100 3.96 1.65 -1.88
N ILE A 101 4.10 2.98 -1.79
CA ILE A 101 4.48 3.65 -0.54
C ILE A 101 3.40 3.41 0.52
N GLU A 102 2.13 3.68 0.22
CA GLU A 102 1.01 3.44 1.16
C GLU A 102 0.98 1.99 1.68
N ASN A 103 1.13 1.02 0.76
CA ASN A 103 1.12 -0.41 1.12
C ASN A 103 2.29 -0.77 2.04
N ASN A 104 3.48 -0.30 1.72
CA ASN A 104 4.68 -0.60 2.49
C ASN A 104 4.71 0.13 3.83
N VAL A 105 4.21 1.35 3.92
CA VAL A 105 4.07 2.11 5.19
C VAL A 105 3.15 1.36 6.15
N THR A 106 1.98 0.91 5.67
CA THR A 106 1.03 0.13 6.49
C THR A 106 1.62 -1.22 6.90
N SER A 107 2.24 -1.93 5.96
CA SER A 107 2.91 -3.21 6.21
C SER A 107 4.04 -3.08 7.21
N LYS A 108 4.87 -2.04 7.11
CA LYS A 108 5.96 -1.74 8.05
C LYS A 108 5.42 -1.55 9.47
N ALA A 109 4.36 -0.76 9.64
CA ALA A 109 3.75 -0.53 10.94
C ALA A 109 3.19 -1.83 11.55
N LEU A 110 2.54 -2.67 10.74
CA LEU A 110 2.05 -4.00 11.17
C LEU A 110 3.19 -4.91 11.62
N ILE A 111 4.25 -5.01 10.81
CA ILE A 111 5.43 -5.83 11.12
C ILE A 111 6.13 -5.32 12.38
N MET A 112 6.19 -4.00 12.58
CA MET A 112 6.72 -3.40 13.79
C MET A 112 5.90 -3.81 15.01
N ALA A 113 4.58 -3.76 14.94
CA ALA A 113 3.70 -4.22 16.01
C ALA A 113 3.90 -5.71 16.31
N PHE A 114 3.99 -6.55 15.29
CA PHE A 114 4.24 -7.99 15.46
C PHE A 114 5.62 -8.28 16.05
N SER A 115 6.65 -7.51 15.71
CA SER A 115 7.99 -7.69 16.27
C SER A 115 8.04 -7.44 17.77
N GLN A 116 7.15 -6.59 18.31
CA GLN A 116 7.08 -6.30 19.74
C GLN A 116 6.47 -7.45 20.55
N VAL A 117 5.53 -8.19 19.96
CA VAL A 117 4.71 -9.19 20.67
C VAL A 117 5.07 -10.63 20.33
N ALA A 118 5.87 -10.87 19.31
CA ALA A 118 6.33 -12.22 18.92
C ALA A 118 7.09 -12.88 20.06
N LYS A 119 6.69 -14.10 20.45
CA LYS A 119 7.27 -14.85 21.57
C LYS A 119 8.59 -15.50 21.23
N ARG A 120 8.71 -16.07 20.02
CA ARG A 120 9.93 -16.74 19.56
C ARG A 120 10.90 -15.75 18.96
N GLU A 121 12.13 -15.75 19.42
CA GLU A 121 13.21 -14.87 18.94
C GLU A 121 13.38 -14.92 17.42
N LYS A 122 13.44 -16.12 16.83
CA LYS A 122 13.55 -16.29 15.37
C LYS A 122 12.40 -15.61 14.58
N VAL A 123 11.19 -15.60 15.14
CA VAL A 123 10.04 -14.94 14.52
C VAL A 123 10.18 -13.42 14.62
N ARG A 124 10.62 -12.95 15.78
CA ARG A 124 10.92 -11.52 16.01
C ARG A 124 11.98 -11.02 15.04
N ASP A 125 13.06 -11.78 14.84
CA ASP A 125 14.15 -11.44 13.94
C ASP A 125 13.69 -11.34 12.49
N ILE A 126 12.75 -12.20 12.06
CA ILE A 126 12.13 -12.14 10.73
C ILE A 126 11.37 -10.83 10.57
N PHE A 127 10.56 -10.43 11.56
CA PHE A 127 9.82 -9.18 11.51
C PHE A 127 10.74 -7.96 11.53
N ILE A 128 11.80 -7.96 12.33
CA ILE A 128 12.78 -6.87 12.36
C ILE A 128 13.45 -6.71 10.98
N LYS A 129 13.90 -7.81 10.37
CA LYS A 129 14.48 -7.78 9.02
C LYS A 129 13.46 -7.30 7.97
N GLY A 130 12.21 -7.79 8.05
CA GLY A 130 11.13 -7.35 7.17
C GLY A 130 10.88 -5.85 7.28
N LYS A 131 10.82 -5.31 8.50
CA LYS A 131 10.69 -3.87 8.76
C LYS A 131 11.81 -3.06 8.10
N ASP A 132 13.06 -3.52 8.23
CA ASP A 132 14.22 -2.80 7.66
C ASP A 132 14.21 -2.82 6.12
N ILE A 133 13.81 -3.95 5.52
CA ILE A 133 13.65 -4.06 4.06
C ILE A 133 12.56 -3.11 3.56
N THR A 134 11.41 -3.12 4.21
CA THR A 134 10.27 -2.26 3.87
C THR A 134 10.63 -0.78 4.02
N ASN A 135 11.32 -0.40 5.10
CA ASN A 135 11.77 0.97 5.31
C ASN A 135 12.63 1.47 4.15
N LYS A 136 13.64 0.69 3.75
CA LYS A 136 14.51 1.03 2.62
C LYS A 136 13.75 1.14 1.29
N ALA A 137 12.73 0.30 1.08
CA ALA A 137 11.89 0.37 -0.11
C ALA A 137 11.08 1.68 -0.13
N VAL A 138 10.43 2.01 0.99
CA VAL A 138 9.65 3.26 1.13
C VAL A 138 10.53 4.48 0.89
N GLU A 139 11.70 4.56 1.52
CA GLU A 139 12.64 5.68 1.34
C GLU A 139 13.00 5.88 -0.14
N ARG A 140 13.33 4.81 -0.86
CA ARG A 140 13.65 4.87 -2.29
C ARG A 140 12.48 5.32 -3.16
N TYR A 141 11.26 4.89 -2.84
CA TYR A 141 10.07 5.31 -3.58
C TYR A 141 9.74 6.77 -3.31
N MET A 142 9.86 7.22 -2.04
CA MET A 142 9.69 8.62 -1.67
C MET A 142 10.72 9.52 -2.37
N GLU A 143 12.00 9.12 -2.40
CA GLU A 143 13.05 9.83 -3.12
C GLU A 143 12.70 10.07 -4.59
N LYS A 144 12.11 9.07 -5.25
CA LYS A 144 11.67 9.19 -6.65
C LYS A 144 10.55 10.21 -6.83
N LEU A 145 9.54 10.20 -5.96
CA LEU A 145 8.46 11.19 -6.03
C LEU A 145 8.98 12.60 -5.68
N HIS A 146 9.81 12.73 -4.65
CA HIS A 146 10.39 14.02 -4.26
C HIS A 146 11.33 14.59 -5.33
N TYR A 147 12.06 13.76 -6.07
CA TYR A 147 12.86 14.20 -7.20
C TYR A 147 12.01 14.91 -8.27
N GLU A 148 10.77 14.46 -8.47
CA GLU A 148 9.79 15.10 -9.35
C GLU A 148 8.98 16.21 -8.65
N SER A 149 9.38 16.62 -7.43
CA SER A 149 8.65 17.59 -6.59
C SER A 149 7.20 17.18 -6.29
N LEU A 150 6.93 15.86 -6.23
CA LEU A 150 5.62 15.32 -5.93
C LEU A 150 5.51 14.92 -4.45
N PRO A 151 4.32 15.07 -3.83
CA PRO A 151 4.08 14.62 -2.46
C PRO A 151 4.11 13.08 -2.37
N ALA A 152 4.52 12.58 -1.21
CA ALA A 152 4.51 11.16 -0.89
C ALA A 152 3.79 10.91 0.45
N PRO A 153 3.14 9.73 0.64
CA PRO A 153 2.58 9.36 1.94
C PRO A 153 3.66 9.33 3.02
N GLY A 154 3.33 9.83 4.20
CA GLY A 154 4.21 9.79 5.37
C GLY A 154 4.23 8.43 6.07
N PHE A 155 5.23 8.21 6.94
CA PHE A 155 5.26 7.08 7.84
C PHE A 155 4.16 7.18 8.92
N ILE A 156 3.58 6.05 9.28
CA ILE A 156 2.56 5.92 10.33
C ILE A 156 3.06 5.14 11.55
N ASP A 157 4.35 5.03 11.73
CA ASP A 157 4.99 4.29 12.83
C ASP A 157 4.52 4.77 14.21
N HIS A 158 4.22 6.06 14.34
CA HIS A 158 3.71 6.70 15.56
C HIS A 158 2.33 6.18 16.00
N LEU A 159 1.60 5.52 15.11
CA LEU A 159 0.30 4.90 15.42
C LEU A 159 0.44 3.52 16.06
N VAL A 160 1.65 2.93 16.04
CA VAL A 160 1.91 1.63 16.68
C VAL A 160 2.12 1.84 18.17
N THR A 161 1.29 1.15 18.97
CA THR A 161 1.36 1.24 20.44
C THR A 161 2.55 0.43 20.98
N THR A 162 2.95 0.72 22.22
CA THR A 162 4.00 -0.03 22.94
C THR A 162 3.45 -1.26 23.70
N SER A 163 2.24 -1.73 23.34
CA SER A 163 1.63 -2.88 23.98
C SER A 163 2.47 -4.15 23.77
N THR A 164 2.62 -4.92 24.82
CA THR A 164 3.27 -6.25 24.80
C THR A 164 2.26 -7.40 24.76
N PHE A 165 0.96 -7.10 24.65
CA PHE A 165 -0.08 -8.10 24.54
C PHE A 165 -0.07 -8.70 23.13
N ALA A 166 0.15 -10.01 23.03
CA ALA A 166 0.14 -10.76 21.78
C ALA A 166 -1.29 -11.29 21.50
N PRO A 167 -2.09 -10.65 20.64
CA PRO A 167 -3.44 -11.10 20.33
C PRO A 167 -3.45 -12.39 19.48
N PHE A 168 -2.34 -12.69 18.81
CA PHE A 168 -2.19 -13.82 17.89
C PHE A 168 -0.98 -14.69 18.27
N SER A 169 -1.03 -15.96 17.84
CA SER A 169 0.16 -16.82 17.93
C SER A 169 1.22 -16.42 16.90
N ASP A 170 2.47 -16.73 17.17
CA ASP A 170 3.58 -16.51 16.22
C ASP A 170 3.32 -17.14 14.85
N LYS A 171 2.61 -18.29 14.82
CA LYS A 171 2.23 -18.98 13.58
C LYS A 171 1.20 -18.21 12.76
N LEU A 172 0.31 -17.47 13.41
CA LEU A 172 -0.72 -16.68 12.70
C LEU A 172 -0.18 -15.34 12.22
N MET A 173 0.83 -14.80 12.92
CA MET A 173 1.48 -13.53 12.54
C MET A 173 2.45 -13.70 11.35
N LEU A 174 3.01 -14.92 11.15
CA LEU A 174 3.85 -15.27 10.00
C LEU A 174 3.03 -15.58 8.75
#